data_5d27739b17c696a33b287afa1827c805
#
_entry.id   5d27739b17c696a33b287afa1827c805
#
_cell.length_a   1.000
_cell.length_b   1.000
_cell.length_c   1.000
_cell.angle_alpha   90.00
_cell.angle_beta   90.00
_cell.angle_gamma   90.00
#
_symmetry.space_group_name_H-M   'P 1'
#
loop_
_entity.id
_entity.type
_entity.pdbx_description
1 polymer ?
#
loop_
_entity_poly.entity_id
_entity_poly.type
_entity_poly.pdbx_seq_one_letter_code
_entity_poly.pdbx_strand_id
1 'polypeptide(L)'
;VLEAFVEGAKRALRAGFLVVELHMAHGYLLSSFLSPLANRREDAYGGSRENRMRFPLEVARAVREAIPPELLLFVRVSATDWAEGGWGLEDTLAFAERLKALGVDLLDLSSGGVVPGVRVPVAPGFQVPFADAVRKRVGMPTGAVGLLTTPEQAETVLQAGSADLVLLGRVLLRDPYFPLKAAKALGAEAPVPPQYQRAF
;
A
#
# COMPACT_ATOMS: atom_id res chain seq x y z
N VAL A 1 -16.78 -10.95 -9.77
CA VAL A 1 -15.45 -10.56 -9.26
C VAL A 1 -15.58 -9.51 -8.15
N LEU A 2 -16.25 -8.37 -8.40
CA LEU A 2 -16.43 -7.30 -7.41
C LEU A 2 -17.02 -7.84 -6.09
N GLU A 3 -18.10 -8.58 -6.16
CA GLU A 3 -18.75 -9.20 -4.99
C GLU A 3 -17.80 -10.10 -4.18
N ALA A 4 -16.86 -10.77 -4.83
CA ALA A 4 -15.87 -11.60 -4.14
C ALA A 4 -14.92 -10.77 -3.26
N PHE A 5 -14.57 -9.54 -3.66
CA PHE A 5 -13.81 -8.61 -2.81
C PHE A 5 -14.63 -8.18 -1.60
N VAL A 6 -15.90 -7.82 -1.80
CA VAL A 6 -16.82 -7.45 -0.71
C VAL A 6 -16.97 -8.58 0.30
N GLU A 7 -17.25 -9.80 -0.17
CA GLU A 7 -17.38 -10.95 0.70
C GLU A 7 -16.05 -11.34 1.39
N GLY A 8 -14.91 -11.12 0.72
CA GLY A 8 -13.60 -11.26 1.33
C GLY A 8 -13.40 -10.30 2.51
N ALA A 9 -13.71 -9.01 2.32
CA ALA A 9 -13.65 -8.01 3.37
C ALA A 9 -14.58 -8.36 4.55
N LYS A 10 -15.84 -8.71 4.28
CA LYS A 10 -16.78 -9.14 5.33
C LYS A 10 -16.28 -10.35 6.12
N ARG A 11 -15.64 -11.33 5.46
CA ARG A 11 -15.04 -12.48 6.16
C ARG A 11 -13.87 -12.06 7.06
N ALA A 12 -13.01 -11.15 6.60
CA ALA A 12 -11.93 -10.60 7.40
C ALA A 12 -12.47 -9.92 8.67
N LEU A 13 -13.52 -9.11 8.53
CA LEU A 13 -14.18 -8.46 9.67
C LEU A 13 -14.76 -9.48 10.67
N ARG A 14 -15.46 -10.50 10.18
CA ARG A 14 -15.97 -11.57 11.07
C ARG A 14 -14.86 -12.33 11.78
N ALA A 15 -13.67 -12.38 11.22
CA ALA A 15 -12.46 -12.95 11.85
C ALA A 15 -11.78 -12.00 12.85
N GLY A 16 -12.27 -10.76 13.01
CA GLY A 16 -11.78 -9.79 13.99
C GLY A 16 -10.68 -8.87 13.46
N PHE A 17 -10.44 -8.81 12.15
CA PHE A 17 -9.51 -7.83 11.60
C PHE A 17 -10.11 -6.42 11.63
N LEU A 18 -9.29 -5.45 12.05
CA LEU A 18 -9.68 -4.04 12.17
C LEU A 18 -9.26 -3.21 10.93
N VAL A 19 -8.38 -3.77 10.13
CA VAL A 19 -7.88 -3.16 8.89
C VAL A 19 -8.04 -4.15 7.75
N VAL A 20 -8.57 -3.68 6.63
CA VAL A 20 -8.63 -4.43 5.37
C VAL A 20 -7.79 -3.69 4.34
N GLU A 21 -6.87 -4.38 3.66
CA GLU A 21 -6.09 -3.80 2.58
C GLU A 21 -6.46 -4.44 1.24
N LEU A 22 -6.86 -3.60 0.28
CA LEU A 22 -7.08 -4.02 -1.10
C LEU A 22 -5.76 -4.05 -1.86
N HIS A 23 -5.38 -5.21 -2.33
CA HIS A 23 -4.15 -5.37 -3.10
C HIS A 23 -4.37 -4.99 -4.57
N MET A 24 -3.88 -3.80 -4.94
CA MET A 24 -3.95 -3.24 -6.29
C MET A 24 -2.56 -3.05 -6.90
N ALA A 25 -1.62 -3.96 -6.60
CA ALA A 25 -0.21 -3.85 -6.97
C ALA A 25 0.33 -5.15 -7.62
N HIS A 26 1.58 -5.10 -8.10
CA HIS A 26 2.46 -6.22 -8.42
C HIS A 26 1.96 -7.18 -9.52
N GLY A 27 1.20 -6.69 -10.51
CA GLY A 27 0.73 -7.50 -11.64
C GLY A 27 -0.49 -8.36 -11.32
N TYR A 28 -1.04 -8.28 -10.10
CA TYR A 28 -2.29 -8.95 -9.76
C TYR A 28 -3.50 -8.24 -10.38
N LEU A 29 -4.68 -8.83 -10.22
CA LEU A 29 -5.87 -8.46 -10.97
C LEU A 29 -6.12 -6.95 -11.04
N LEU A 30 -6.18 -6.24 -9.92
CA LEU A 30 -6.51 -4.82 -9.93
C LEU A 30 -5.40 -3.95 -10.52
N SER A 31 -4.12 -4.29 -10.29
CA SER A 31 -3.01 -3.59 -10.93
C SER A 31 -2.93 -3.84 -12.43
N SER A 32 -3.37 -5.00 -12.90
CA SER A 32 -3.43 -5.28 -14.34
C SER A 32 -4.47 -4.42 -15.08
N PHE A 33 -5.49 -3.90 -14.39
CA PHE A 33 -6.38 -2.89 -14.95
C PHE A 33 -5.72 -1.51 -15.02
N LEU A 34 -4.93 -1.13 -14.02
CA LEU A 34 -4.31 0.19 -13.94
C LEU A 34 -3.24 0.40 -15.02
N SER A 35 -2.34 -0.55 -15.18
CA SER A 35 -1.22 -0.43 -16.11
C SER A 35 -1.65 -0.45 -17.57
N PRO A 36 -1.26 0.55 -18.37
CA PRO A 36 -1.52 0.54 -19.82
C PRO A 36 -0.72 -0.54 -20.56
N LEU A 37 0.35 -1.06 -19.96
CA LEU A 37 1.14 -2.15 -20.54
C LEU A 37 0.49 -3.51 -20.37
N ALA A 38 -0.30 -3.69 -19.31
CA ALA A 38 -1.06 -4.92 -19.03
C ALA A 38 -2.49 -4.83 -19.57
N ASN A 39 -3.16 -3.70 -19.41
CA ASN A 39 -4.55 -3.49 -19.83
C ASN A 39 -4.65 -3.19 -21.32
N ARG A 40 -5.07 -4.18 -22.10
CA ARG A 40 -5.28 -4.09 -23.56
C ARG A 40 -6.78 -4.02 -23.93
N ARG A 41 -7.65 -3.70 -22.97
CA ARG A 41 -9.10 -3.63 -23.19
C ARG A 41 -9.47 -2.39 -24.02
N GLU A 42 -10.50 -2.54 -24.83
CA GLU A 42 -11.05 -1.48 -25.68
C GLU A 42 -12.44 -1.02 -25.22
N ASP A 43 -12.93 -1.58 -24.11
CA ASP A 43 -14.21 -1.23 -23.50
C ASP A 43 -14.04 -0.11 -22.43
N ALA A 44 -15.09 0.13 -21.66
CA ALA A 44 -15.13 1.14 -20.60
C ALA A 44 -14.10 0.93 -19.46
N TYR A 45 -13.36 -0.17 -19.45
CA TYR A 45 -12.34 -0.50 -18.45
C TYR A 45 -10.90 -0.44 -18.99
N GLY A 46 -10.71 0.04 -20.24
CA GLY A 46 -9.41 0.13 -20.89
C GLY A 46 -9.21 1.43 -21.66
N GLY A 47 -8.03 1.60 -22.26
CA GLY A 47 -7.66 2.80 -23.01
C GLY A 47 -7.26 3.96 -22.10
N SER A 48 -8.12 4.93 -21.84
CA SER A 48 -7.80 6.11 -21.03
C SER A 48 -7.45 5.77 -19.57
N ARG A 49 -6.70 6.66 -18.92
CA ARG A 49 -6.39 6.52 -17.50
C ARG A 49 -7.65 6.37 -16.64
N GLU A 50 -8.65 7.16 -16.91
CA GLU A 50 -9.95 7.13 -16.21
C GLU A 50 -10.63 5.78 -16.34
N ASN A 51 -10.63 5.20 -17.52
CA ASN A 51 -11.20 3.88 -17.76
C ASN A 51 -10.41 2.77 -17.06
N ARG A 52 -9.07 2.83 -17.09
CA ARG A 52 -8.23 1.86 -16.41
C ARG A 52 -8.41 1.90 -14.88
N MET A 53 -8.63 3.08 -14.29
CA MET A 53 -8.92 3.25 -12.86
C MET A 53 -10.32 2.80 -12.46
N ARG A 54 -11.26 2.70 -13.40
CA ARG A 54 -12.69 2.46 -13.13
C ARG A 54 -12.94 1.23 -12.27
N PHE A 55 -12.49 0.05 -12.68
CA PHE A 55 -12.74 -1.17 -11.95
C PHE A 55 -12.07 -1.19 -10.55
N PRO A 56 -10.79 -0.82 -10.39
CA PRO A 56 -10.19 -0.65 -9.07
C PRO A 56 -10.95 0.32 -8.15
N LEU A 57 -11.46 1.43 -8.67
CA LEU A 57 -12.27 2.39 -7.89
C LEU A 57 -13.65 1.82 -7.53
N GLU A 58 -14.30 1.07 -8.42
CA GLU A 58 -15.55 0.37 -8.14
C GLU A 58 -15.37 -0.64 -6.99
N VAL A 59 -14.26 -1.40 -6.99
CA VAL A 59 -13.93 -2.32 -5.90
C VAL A 59 -13.69 -1.57 -4.58
N ALA A 60 -12.91 -0.49 -4.60
CA ALA A 60 -12.64 0.31 -3.41
C ALA A 60 -13.94 0.87 -2.81
N ARG A 61 -14.82 1.42 -3.65
CA ARG A 61 -16.12 1.94 -3.26
C ARG A 61 -17.00 0.85 -2.62
N ALA A 62 -17.16 -0.28 -3.33
CA ALA A 62 -18.02 -1.35 -2.86
C ALA A 62 -17.54 -1.95 -1.54
N VAL A 63 -16.23 -2.07 -1.33
CA VAL A 63 -15.67 -2.54 -0.07
C VAL A 63 -15.86 -1.48 1.02
N ARG A 64 -15.62 -0.17 0.74
CA ARG A 64 -15.84 0.90 1.72
C ARG A 64 -17.30 0.95 2.20
N GLU A 65 -18.24 0.81 1.28
CA GLU A 65 -19.69 0.78 1.60
C GLU A 65 -20.11 -0.47 2.38
N ALA A 66 -19.38 -1.57 2.23
CA ALA A 66 -19.70 -2.85 2.85
C ALA A 66 -19.10 -3.05 4.24
N ILE A 67 -18.12 -2.21 4.65
CA ILE A 67 -17.49 -2.30 5.97
C ILE A 67 -17.88 -1.11 6.83
N PRO A 68 -17.95 -1.27 8.18
CA PRO A 68 -18.25 -0.17 9.10
C PRO A 68 -17.30 1.01 8.93
N PRO A 69 -17.76 2.26 9.08
CA PRO A 69 -16.94 3.46 8.85
C PRO A 69 -15.76 3.60 9.83
N GLU A 70 -15.87 3.03 11.03
CA GLU A 70 -14.81 3.01 12.04
C GLU A 70 -13.68 2.03 11.74
N LEU A 71 -13.84 1.15 10.74
CA LEU A 71 -12.80 0.22 10.31
C LEU A 71 -11.97 0.80 9.17
N LEU A 72 -10.67 0.57 9.22
CA LEU A 72 -9.74 1.15 8.27
C LEU A 72 -9.70 0.37 6.96
N LEU A 73 -9.80 1.10 5.85
CA LEU A 73 -9.61 0.59 4.51
C LEU A 73 -8.29 1.12 3.95
N PHE A 74 -7.33 0.24 3.74
CA PHE A 74 -6.08 0.54 3.06
C PHE A 74 -6.12 0.06 1.63
N VAL A 75 -5.29 0.66 0.79
CA VAL A 75 -5.07 0.21 -0.59
C VAL A 75 -3.57 0.14 -0.84
N ARG A 76 -3.09 -0.96 -1.40
CA ARG A 76 -1.71 -1.10 -1.84
C ARG A 76 -1.61 -0.99 -3.34
N VAL A 77 -0.71 -0.11 -3.84
CA VAL A 77 -0.50 0.10 -5.27
C VAL A 77 0.97 -0.05 -5.68
N SER A 78 1.21 -0.42 -6.93
CA SER A 78 2.50 -0.19 -7.58
C SER A 78 2.52 1.22 -8.15
N ALA A 79 3.30 2.12 -7.53
CA ALA A 79 3.35 3.53 -7.89
C ALA A 79 3.96 3.78 -9.29
N THR A 80 4.71 2.81 -9.81
CA THR A 80 5.26 2.84 -11.16
C THR A 80 5.53 1.43 -11.68
N ASP A 81 5.41 1.26 -12.99
CA ASP A 81 5.78 0.02 -13.67
C ASP A 81 7.29 -0.07 -13.95
N TRP A 82 8.05 1.02 -13.72
CA TRP A 82 9.46 1.17 -14.09
C TRP A 82 9.73 0.97 -15.59
N ALA A 83 8.73 1.14 -16.42
CA ALA A 83 8.78 0.95 -17.86
C ALA A 83 8.21 2.15 -18.59
N GLU A 84 8.82 2.52 -19.72
CA GLU A 84 8.30 3.57 -20.59
C GLU A 84 6.90 3.23 -21.11
N GLY A 85 6.00 4.21 -21.14
CA GLY A 85 4.62 4.04 -21.52
C GLY A 85 3.79 3.24 -20.50
N GLY A 86 4.35 2.92 -19.33
CA GLY A 86 3.65 2.24 -18.24
C GLY A 86 2.95 3.20 -17.28
N TRP A 87 2.39 2.63 -16.20
CA TRP A 87 1.86 3.38 -15.08
C TRP A 87 2.98 4.12 -14.34
N GLY A 88 2.76 5.38 -14.00
CA GLY A 88 3.77 6.23 -13.36
C GLY A 88 3.24 7.00 -12.16
N LEU A 89 4.12 7.81 -11.56
CA LEU A 89 3.80 8.58 -10.34
C LEU A 89 2.60 9.53 -10.54
N GLU A 90 2.50 10.21 -11.69
CA GLU A 90 1.38 11.13 -11.95
C GLU A 90 0.03 10.39 -12.10
N ASP A 91 0.05 9.17 -12.60
CA ASP A 91 -1.16 8.31 -12.61
C ASP A 91 -1.53 7.88 -11.18
N THR A 92 -0.52 7.54 -10.38
CA THR A 92 -0.69 7.16 -8.97
C THR A 92 -1.27 8.31 -8.15
N LEU A 93 -0.82 9.55 -8.37
CA LEU A 93 -1.35 10.72 -7.68
C LEU A 93 -2.82 10.98 -8.04
N ALA A 94 -3.16 10.91 -9.33
CA ALA A 94 -4.54 11.04 -9.77
C ALA A 94 -5.44 9.92 -9.21
N PHE A 95 -4.91 8.70 -9.10
CA PHE A 95 -5.61 7.58 -8.48
C PHE A 95 -5.79 7.76 -6.97
N ALA A 96 -4.75 8.24 -6.27
CA ALA A 96 -4.79 8.53 -4.84
C ALA A 96 -5.85 9.59 -4.48
N GLU A 97 -5.99 10.65 -5.28
CA GLU A 97 -7.05 11.65 -5.11
C GLU A 97 -8.45 11.02 -5.15
N ARG A 98 -8.67 10.09 -6.09
CA ARG A 98 -9.96 9.39 -6.22
C ARG A 98 -10.19 8.42 -5.07
N LEU A 99 -9.17 7.69 -4.61
CA LEU A 99 -9.25 6.79 -3.44
C LEU A 99 -9.54 7.57 -2.16
N LYS A 100 -8.86 8.72 -1.96
CA LYS A 100 -9.13 9.63 -0.83
C LYS A 100 -10.59 10.09 -0.82
N ALA A 101 -11.12 10.49 -1.96
CA ALA A 101 -12.51 10.92 -2.10
C ALA A 101 -13.53 9.78 -1.83
N LEU A 102 -13.12 8.53 -1.98
CA LEU A 102 -13.93 7.34 -1.65
C LEU A 102 -13.83 6.93 -0.17
N GLY A 103 -13.04 7.62 0.65
CA GLY A 103 -12.86 7.29 2.06
C GLY A 103 -11.88 6.12 2.30
N VAL A 104 -10.88 5.95 1.43
CA VAL A 104 -9.72 5.10 1.72
C VAL A 104 -8.83 5.84 2.72
N ASP A 105 -8.44 5.16 3.79
CA ASP A 105 -7.77 5.77 4.94
C ASP A 105 -6.25 5.90 4.75
N LEU A 106 -5.62 4.96 4.03
CA LEU A 106 -4.19 4.97 3.78
C LEU A 106 -3.84 4.31 2.45
N LEU A 107 -2.84 4.86 1.77
CA LEU A 107 -2.24 4.25 0.57
C LEU A 107 -0.85 3.68 0.88
N ASP A 108 -0.67 2.37 0.68
CA ASP A 108 0.63 1.68 0.77
C ASP A 108 1.32 1.71 -0.60
N LEU A 109 2.48 2.37 -0.66
CA LEU A 109 3.20 2.64 -1.90
C LEU A 109 4.35 1.65 -2.13
N SER A 110 4.09 0.69 -3.02
CA SER A 110 5.09 -0.21 -3.58
C SER A 110 5.40 0.16 -5.04
N SER A 111 6.07 -0.72 -5.79
CA SER A 111 6.34 -0.48 -7.22
C SER A 111 6.59 -1.77 -8.00
N GLY A 112 6.41 -1.71 -9.32
CA GLY A 112 6.74 -2.78 -10.25
C GLY A 112 5.83 -4.01 -10.16
N GLY A 113 6.31 -5.12 -10.70
CA GLY A 113 5.63 -6.41 -10.69
C GLY A 113 4.64 -6.62 -11.85
N VAL A 114 4.38 -5.60 -12.67
CA VAL A 114 3.48 -5.70 -13.83
C VAL A 114 4.23 -6.14 -15.09
N VAL A 115 5.39 -5.55 -15.34
CA VAL A 115 6.19 -5.80 -16.54
C VAL A 115 7.38 -6.69 -16.19
N PRO A 116 7.53 -7.86 -16.81
CA PRO A 116 8.68 -8.73 -16.58
C PRO A 116 9.97 -8.12 -17.14
N GLY A 117 11.12 -8.43 -16.51
CA GLY A 117 12.44 -8.05 -17.00
C GLY A 117 12.81 -6.58 -16.84
N VAL A 118 11.99 -5.77 -16.19
CA VAL A 118 12.30 -4.35 -15.93
C VAL A 118 13.42 -4.22 -14.91
N ARG A 119 14.35 -3.31 -15.14
CA ARG A 119 15.40 -2.97 -14.19
C ARG A 119 14.84 -2.00 -13.14
N VAL A 120 14.62 -2.51 -11.93
CA VAL A 120 14.20 -1.70 -10.77
C VAL A 120 15.47 -1.13 -10.09
N PRO A 121 15.55 0.16 -9.78
CA PRO A 121 16.70 0.77 -9.09
C PRO A 121 16.65 0.45 -7.58
N VAL A 122 16.94 -0.79 -7.24
CA VAL A 122 16.82 -1.31 -5.87
C VAL A 122 17.91 -0.75 -4.95
N ALA A 123 17.50 -0.01 -3.90
CA ALA A 123 18.35 0.53 -2.86
C ALA A 123 17.53 0.67 -1.56
N PRO A 124 18.15 0.84 -0.37
CA PRO A 124 17.40 1.12 0.85
C PRO A 124 16.50 2.35 0.68
N GLY A 125 15.20 2.18 0.95
CA GLY A 125 14.20 3.24 0.85
C GLY A 125 13.80 3.64 -0.58
N PHE A 126 14.13 2.88 -1.62
CA PHE A 126 13.92 3.26 -3.04
C PHE A 126 12.46 3.56 -3.41
N GLN A 127 11.50 3.14 -2.62
CA GLN A 127 10.06 3.42 -2.83
C GLN A 127 9.52 4.53 -1.92
N VAL A 128 10.29 4.98 -0.92
CA VAL A 128 9.89 6.07 -0.01
C VAL A 128 9.47 7.34 -0.76
N PRO A 129 10.15 7.76 -1.85
CA PRO A 129 9.74 8.96 -2.59
C PRO A 129 8.30 8.91 -3.14
N PHE A 130 7.75 7.73 -3.38
CA PHE A 130 6.35 7.61 -3.82
C PHE A 130 5.36 7.92 -2.69
N ALA A 131 5.63 7.39 -1.48
CA ALA A 131 4.85 7.69 -0.29
C ALA A 131 4.91 9.19 0.04
N ASP A 132 6.09 9.76 0.03
CA ASP A 132 6.33 11.20 0.24
C ASP A 132 5.55 12.08 -0.75
N ALA A 133 5.57 11.73 -2.03
CA ALA A 133 4.85 12.46 -3.06
C ALA A 133 3.33 12.43 -2.87
N VAL A 134 2.75 11.26 -2.60
CA VAL A 134 1.31 11.14 -2.32
C VAL A 134 0.94 11.91 -1.04
N ARG A 135 1.70 11.74 0.02
CA ARG A 135 1.47 12.42 1.30
C ARG A 135 1.47 13.94 1.14
N LYS A 136 2.45 14.49 0.44
CA LYS A 136 2.62 15.94 0.26
C LYS A 136 1.68 16.55 -0.76
N ARG A 137 1.45 15.87 -1.89
CA ARG A 137 0.68 16.43 -3.00
C ARG A 137 -0.82 16.14 -2.89
N VAL A 138 -1.21 15.00 -2.35
CA VAL A 138 -2.62 14.60 -2.18
C VAL A 138 -3.11 14.85 -0.76
N GLY A 139 -2.20 14.89 0.22
CA GLY A 139 -2.57 15.02 1.63
C GLY A 139 -3.35 13.80 2.14
N MET A 140 -2.95 12.61 1.71
CA MET A 140 -3.49 11.32 2.13
C MET A 140 -2.44 10.59 2.98
N PRO A 141 -2.83 9.91 4.09
CA PRO A 141 -1.91 9.08 4.84
C PRO A 141 -1.26 8.01 3.96
N THR A 142 0.02 7.74 4.18
CA THR A 142 0.79 6.81 3.36
C THR A 142 1.58 5.81 4.17
N GLY A 143 1.76 4.62 3.60
CA GLY A 143 2.70 3.61 4.04
C GLY A 143 3.88 3.51 3.07
N ALA A 144 5.10 3.45 3.61
CA ALA A 144 6.32 3.27 2.84
C ALA A 144 6.92 1.88 3.06
N VAL A 145 7.34 1.27 1.97
CA VAL A 145 8.06 -0.01 1.95
C VAL A 145 9.27 0.11 1.01
N GLY A 146 10.28 -0.74 1.16
CA GLY A 146 11.37 -0.81 0.20
C GLY A 146 12.76 -0.89 0.83
N LEU A 147 13.18 -2.10 1.22
CA LEU A 147 14.48 -2.37 1.85
C LEU A 147 14.77 -1.48 3.09
N LEU A 148 13.75 -1.12 3.83
CA LEU A 148 13.89 -0.58 5.17
C LEU A 148 14.12 -1.78 6.10
N THR A 149 15.33 -1.89 6.69
CA THR A 149 15.77 -3.12 7.37
C THR A 149 16.25 -2.86 8.78
N THR A 150 16.42 -1.61 9.18
CA THR A 150 16.84 -1.23 10.54
C THR A 150 15.82 -0.29 11.20
N PRO A 151 15.78 -0.23 12.54
CA PRO A 151 14.93 0.71 13.27
C PRO A 151 15.17 2.16 12.87
N GLU A 152 16.44 2.55 12.71
CA GLU A 152 16.85 3.92 12.37
C GLU A 152 16.38 4.32 10.97
N GLN A 153 16.41 3.41 9.98
CA GLN A 153 15.88 3.66 8.65
C GLN A 153 14.37 3.88 8.69
N ALA A 154 13.63 3.05 9.45
CA ALA A 154 12.20 3.19 9.62
C ALA A 154 11.85 4.53 10.29
N GLU A 155 12.51 4.84 11.40
CA GLU A 155 12.31 6.08 12.15
C GLU A 155 12.63 7.32 11.29
N THR A 156 13.73 7.30 10.53
CA THR A 156 14.09 8.40 9.63
C THR A 156 12.98 8.74 8.63
N VAL A 157 12.32 7.73 8.07
CA VAL A 157 11.19 7.93 7.12
C VAL A 157 10.03 8.65 7.80
N LEU A 158 9.70 8.24 9.04
CA LEU A 158 8.60 8.83 9.82
C LEU A 158 8.93 10.25 10.28
N GLN A 159 10.12 10.48 10.83
CA GLN A 159 10.57 11.78 11.31
C GLN A 159 10.70 12.82 10.17
N ALA A 160 11.11 12.38 8.98
CA ALA A 160 11.13 13.23 7.79
C ALA A 160 9.72 13.60 7.29
N GLY A 161 8.68 12.98 7.83
CA GLY A 161 7.31 13.15 7.35
C GLY A 161 7.09 12.60 5.94
N SER A 162 7.91 11.62 5.53
CA SER A 162 7.81 11.01 4.20
C SER A 162 6.73 9.94 4.10
N ALA A 163 6.33 9.37 5.23
CA ALA A 163 5.21 8.45 5.36
C ALA A 163 4.64 8.47 6.78
N ASP A 164 3.46 7.90 6.97
CA ASP A 164 2.80 7.77 8.28
C ASP A 164 3.00 6.37 8.88
N LEU A 165 3.25 5.37 8.03
CA LEU A 165 3.58 4.01 8.41
C LEU A 165 4.78 3.50 7.62
N VAL A 166 5.53 2.54 8.21
CA VAL A 166 6.55 1.76 7.54
C VAL A 166 6.13 0.30 7.49
N LEU A 167 6.16 -0.29 6.29
CA LEU A 167 5.80 -1.67 6.07
C LEU A 167 7.05 -2.54 5.89
N LEU A 168 7.12 -3.63 6.64
CA LEU A 168 8.26 -4.53 6.70
C LEU A 168 7.84 -5.93 6.29
N GLY A 169 8.33 -6.42 5.16
CA GLY A 169 8.05 -7.79 4.72
C GLY A 169 9.10 -8.78 5.23
N ARG A 170 10.20 -8.93 4.47
CA ARG A 170 11.24 -9.92 4.76
C ARG A 170 11.93 -9.76 6.12
N VAL A 171 11.95 -8.55 6.66
CA VAL A 171 12.47 -8.30 8.01
C VAL A 171 11.66 -9.07 9.03
N LEU A 172 10.33 -8.93 9.01
CA LEU A 172 9.43 -9.61 9.95
C LEU A 172 9.39 -11.14 9.75
N LEU A 173 9.64 -11.63 8.53
CA LEU A 173 9.79 -13.06 8.28
C LEU A 173 11.06 -13.63 8.94
N ARG A 174 12.13 -12.85 9.02
CA ARG A 174 13.38 -13.26 9.67
C ARG A 174 13.36 -13.05 11.18
N ASP A 175 12.70 -11.98 11.63
CA ASP A 175 12.63 -11.57 13.03
C ASP A 175 11.23 -11.04 13.36
N PRO A 176 10.30 -11.88 13.80
CA PRO A 176 8.95 -11.47 14.18
C PRO A 176 8.92 -10.51 15.37
N TYR A 177 10.00 -10.45 16.16
CA TYR A 177 10.14 -9.54 17.31
C TYR A 177 10.80 -8.20 16.94
N PHE A 178 11.06 -7.96 15.66
CA PHE A 178 11.68 -6.72 15.19
C PHE A 178 11.00 -5.44 15.76
N PRO A 179 9.65 -5.31 15.82
CA PRO A 179 9.03 -4.10 16.35
C PRO A 179 9.38 -3.83 17.81
N LEU A 180 9.44 -4.87 18.64
CA LEU A 180 9.83 -4.74 20.06
C LEU A 180 11.31 -4.36 20.21
N LYS A 181 12.19 -4.97 19.42
CA LYS A 181 13.61 -4.63 19.36
C LYS A 181 13.85 -3.22 18.85
N ALA A 182 13.08 -2.80 17.83
CA ALA A 182 13.13 -1.44 17.28
C ALA A 182 12.73 -0.40 18.33
N ALA A 183 11.62 -0.62 19.04
CA ALA A 183 11.20 0.26 20.13
C ALA A 183 12.29 0.43 21.17
N LYS A 184 12.90 -0.68 21.62
CA LYS A 184 14.02 -0.64 22.59
C LYS A 184 15.24 0.10 22.04
N ALA A 185 15.62 -0.14 20.78
CA ALA A 185 16.76 0.53 20.16
C ALA A 185 16.55 2.05 20.02
N LEU A 186 15.30 2.47 19.81
CA LEU A 186 14.91 3.87 19.66
C LEU A 186 14.52 4.54 21.00
N GLY A 187 14.63 3.83 22.12
CA GLY A 187 14.27 4.36 23.44
C GLY A 187 12.77 4.58 23.65
N ALA A 188 11.93 3.88 22.89
CA ALA A 188 10.48 3.95 22.99
C ALA A 188 9.90 2.77 23.80
N GLU A 189 8.75 2.98 24.43
CA GLU A 189 7.99 1.91 25.05
C GLU A 189 7.40 0.97 24.00
N ALA A 190 7.47 -0.33 24.28
CA ALA A 190 6.86 -1.35 23.43
C ALA A 190 5.77 -2.09 24.21
N PRO A 191 4.62 -2.41 23.57
CA PRO A 191 3.55 -3.17 24.20
C PRO A 191 3.94 -4.66 24.31
N VAL A 192 4.89 -4.95 25.20
CA VAL A 192 5.34 -6.32 25.46
C VAL A 192 4.25 -7.07 26.22
N PRO A 193 3.78 -8.23 25.74
CA PRO A 193 2.84 -9.05 26.49
C PRO A 193 3.38 -9.39 27.89
N PRO A 194 2.52 -9.39 28.94
CA PRO A 194 2.98 -9.54 30.35
C PRO A 194 3.88 -10.76 30.58
N GLN A 195 3.58 -11.88 29.91
CA GLN A 195 4.36 -13.13 30.03
C GLN A 195 5.78 -13.02 29.47
N TYR A 196 6.07 -12.03 28.62
CA TYR A 196 7.38 -11.83 27.99
C TYR A 196 8.15 -10.62 28.53
N GLN A 197 7.59 -9.84 29.45
CA GLN A 197 8.22 -8.62 30.00
C GLN A 197 9.61 -8.84 30.55
N ARG A 198 9.91 -10.04 31.10
CA ARG A 198 11.25 -10.37 31.62
C ARG A 198 12.31 -10.59 30.54
N ALA A 199 11.90 -10.71 29.27
CA ALA A 199 12.79 -10.96 28.13
C ALA A 199 13.15 -9.66 27.36
N PHE A 200 12.45 -8.56 27.63
CA PHE A 200 12.62 -7.24 27.00
C PHE A 200 12.87 -6.17 28.04
#